data_7344a6e08d59f4fb0d61fd3a085a9637
#
_entry.id   7344a6e08d59f4fb0d61fd3a085a9637
#
_cell.length_a   1.000
_cell.length_b   1.000
_cell.length_c   1.000
_cell.angle_alpha   90.00
_cell.angle_beta   90.00
_cell.angle_gamma   90.00
#
_symmetry.space_group_name_H-M   'P 1'
#
loop_
_entity.id
_entity.type
_entity.pdbx_description
1 polymer ?
#
loop_
_entity_poly.entity_id
_entity_poly.type
_entity_poly.pdbx_seq_one_letter_code
_entity_poly.pdbx_strand_id
1 'polypeptide(L)'
;MRAAMPGDDAAVYRLLEPAEVAEKYFCAGGGKKEGDVCGGVAYEAGSLSAYKFGVGVLKLCLAEGLNLQTNTPALGLERVSGESTRWRWRVDTDRGPIAAKRVVVATNGYTARLLERFQGVIIPLRGHVTAQRPGRAMPKEGLPATYSFIYEKGYDYMIPRPPGSKFAGDIVIGGSLVKAPRDGLDEYGTTDDTVGNEVIFQALRESLPRYFGDNWGEDDPEGRIRTQWSGIMGYGSDGFPFVGEMPGQEGLWVSCGFQGHGMVLCWMCARGLVAMMEGRDDEELRSWFPDVFRVSEKRLSVRFKGYSHTGTGPISS
;
A
#
# COMPACT_ATOMS: atom_id res chain seq x y z
N MET A 1 -12.55 0.89 19.33
CA MET A 1 -12.96 0.03 18.21
C MET A 1 -14.01 -0.97 18.63
N ARG A 2 -13.75 -1.89 19.57
CA ARG A 2 -14.72 -2.91 20.03
C ARG A 2 -16.07 -2.33 20.49
N ALA A 3 -16.07 -1.18 21.15
CA ALA A 3 -17.30 -0.49 21.58
C ALA A 3 -18.09 0.14 20.42
N ALA A 4 -17.44 0.46 19.29
CA ALA A 4 -18.06 1.00 18.10
C ALA A 4 -18.54 -0.08 17.12
N MET A 5 -18.03 -1.32 17.25
CA MET A 5 -18.33 -2.47 16.38
C MET A 5 -18.59 -3.72 17.25
N PRO A 6 -19.62 -3.71 18.10
CA PRO A 6 -19.92 -4.82 18.98
C PRO A 6 -20.37 -6.04 18.14
N GLY A 7 -19.69 -7.19 18.35
CA GLY A 7 -19.98 -8.43 17.64
C GLY A 7 -19.35 -8.61 16.26
N ASP A 8 -18.49 -7.66 15.82
CA ASP A 8 -17.70 -7.81 14.61
C ASP A 8 -16.36 -8.45 14.95
N ASP A 9 -16.07 -9.61 14.37
CA ASP A 9 -14.82 -10.38 14.61
C ASP A 9 -13.59 -9.56 14.15
N ALA A 10 -13.72 -8.71 13.15
CA ALA A 10 -12.66 -7.81 12.71
C ALA A 10 -12.27 -6.76 13.77
N ALA A 11 -13.12 -6.52 14.77
CA ALA A 11 -12.85 -5.62 15.90
C ALA A 11 -12.27 -6.36 17.12
N VAL A 12 -12.03 -7.67 17.03
CA VAL A 12 -11.46 -8.48 18.11
C VAL A 12 -9.95 -8.51 18.00
N TYR A 13 -9.28 -7.95 19.03
CA TYR A 13 -7.83 -7.99 19.16
C TYR A 13 -7.47 -8.85 20.37
N ARG A 14 -6.53 -9.77 20.19
CA ARG A 14 -6.02 -10.64 21.24
C ARG A 14 -4.56 -10.31 21.51
N LEU A 15 -4.26 -9.94 22.73
CA LEU A 15 -2.88 -9.80 23.20
C LEU A 15 -2.25 -11.18 23.38
N LEU A 16 -1.01 -11.32 22.95
CA LEU A 16 -0.24 -12.56 23.01
C LEU A 16 1.00 -12.31 23.86
N GLU A 17 1.21 -13.21 24.81
CA GLU A 17 2.45 -13.25 25.59
C GLU A 17 3.64 -13.71 24.72
N PRO A 18 4.87 -13.33 25.06
CA PRO A 18 6.06 -13.70 24.27
C PRO A 18 6.19 -15.21 24.04
N ALA A 19 5.88 -16.02 25.05
CA ALA A 19 5.92 -17.48 24.94
C ALA A 19 4.88 -18.01 23.94
N GLU A 20 3.68 -17.44 23.92
CA GLU A 20 2.63 -17.81 22.97
C GLU A 20 3.01 -17.41 21.53
N VAL A 21 3.65 -16.25 21.36
CA VAL A 21 4.16 -15.81 20.03
C VAL A 21 5.24 -16.76 19.52
N ALA A 22 6.17 -17.17 20.39
CA ALA A 22 7.22 -18.12 20.02
C ALA A 22 6.64 -19.49 19.65
N GLU A 23 5.71 -20.03 20.44
CA GLU A 23 5.14 -21.36 20.23
C GLU A 23 4.24 -21.42 18.99
N LYS A 24 3.29 -20.47 18.85
CA LYS A 24 2.26 -20.54 17.82
C LYS A 24 2.66 -19.90 16.50
N TYR A 25 3.57 -18.91 16.56
CA TYR A 25 3.96 -18.12 15.39
C TYR A 25 5.45 -18.27 15.04
N PHE A 26 6.15 -19.18 15.71
CA PHE A 26 7.54 -19.56 15.46
C PHE A 26 8.56 -18.40 15.59
N CYS A 27 8.17 -17.27 16.15
CA CYS A 27 9.07 -16.13 16.30
C CYS A 27 10.19 -16.43 17.31
N ALA A 28 11.38 -15.84 17.06
CA ALA A 28 12.51 -15.96 17.97
C ALA A 28 12.20 -15.30 19.32
N GLY A 29 12.70 -15.89 20.37
CA GLY A 29 12.74 -15.25 21.67
C GLY A 29 11.70 -15.76 22.66
N GLY A 30 11.41 -14.99 23.59
CA GLY A 30 10.56 -15.17 24.76
C GLY A 30 10.72 -13.95 25.62
N GLY A 31 11.19 -12.82 25.05
CA GLY A 31 11.40 -11.56 25.73
C GLY A 31 12.61 -11.56 26.69
N LYS A 32 13.59 -12.46 26.48
CA LYS A 32 14.73 -12.63 27.40
C LYS A 32 16.04 -12.00 26.92
N LYS A 33 16.14 -11.70 25.62
CA LYS A 33 17.32 -11.08 24.99
C LYS A 33 16.91 -9.83 24.25
N GLU A 34 17.87 -8.92 24.10
CA GLU A 34 17.68 -7.77 23.23
C GLU A 34 17.41 -8.22 21.79
N GLY A 35 16.36 -7.70 21.18
CA GLY A 35 15.90 -8.11 19.85
C GLY A 35 14.88 -9.25 19.81
N ASP A 36 14.61 -9.89 20.95
CA ASP A 36 13.53 -10.87 21.06
C ASP A 36 12.15 -10.23 20.90
N VAL A 37 11.20 -11.01 20.38
CA VAL A 37 9.80 -10.58 20.33
C VAL A 37 9.26 -10.49 21.77
N CYS A 38 8.81 -9.33 22.18
CA CYS A 38 8.36 -9.03 23.53
C CYS A 38 6.84 -9.26 23.74
N GLY A 39 6.12 -9.69 22.71
CA GLY A 39 4.68 -9.97 22.72
C GLY A 39 4.07 -9.75 21.35
N GLY A 40 2.76 -9.93 21.25
CA GLY A 40 2.06 -9.74 19.98
C GLY A 40 0.62 -9.29 20.15
N VAL A 41 0.04 -8.85 19.03
CA VAL A 41 -1.39 -8.59 18.90
C VAL A 41 -1.90 -9.38 17.70
N ALA A 42 -2.84 -10.29 17.93
CA ALA A 42 -3.49 -11.05 16.87
C ALA A 42 -4.89 -10.51 16.60
N TYR A 43 -5.24 -10.44 15.33
CA TYR A 43 -6.58 -10.08 14.86
C TYR A 43 -6.85 -10.74 13.50
N GLU A 44 -8.10 -10.80 13.11
CA GLU A 44 -8.48 -11.35 11.82
C GLU A 44 -7.91 -10.48 10.68
N ALA A 45 -7.29 -11.14 9.71
CA ALA A 45 -6.70 -10.50 8.55
C ALA A 45 -6.76 -11.44 7.35
N GLY A 46 -6.47 -10.91 6.16
CA GLY A 46 -6.42 -11.69 4.94
C GLY A 46 -5.20 -11.35 4.10
N SER A 47 -4.85 -12.26 3.22
CA SER A 47 -3.82 -12.02 2.21
C SER A 47 -4.28 -12.51 0.83
N LEU A 48 -3.82 -11.84 -0.21
CA LEU A 48 -4.08 -12.23 -1.58
C LEU A 48 -2.92 -11.86 -2.49
N SER A 49 -2.87 -12.44 -3.67
CA SER A 49 -1.96 -11.99 -4.72
C SER A 49 -2.54 -10.76 -5.41
N ALA A 50 -2.02 -9.57 -5.10
CA ALA A 50 -2.46 -8.31 -5.71
C ALA A 50 -2.40 -8.34 -7.24
N TYR A 51 -1.34 -8.93 -7.80
CA TYR A 51 -1.20 -9.09 -9.26
C TYR A 51 -2.31 -9.95 -9.86
N LYS A 52 -2.58 -11.13 -9.29
CA LYS A 52 -3.65 -12.01 -9.78
C LYS A 52 -5.03 -11.37 -9.64
N PHE A 53 -5.27 -10.71 -8.51
CA PHE A 53 -6.52 -10.00 -8.28
C PHE A 53 -6.72 -8.88 -9.30
N GLY A 54 -5.74 -7.96 -9.43
CA GLY A 54 -5.83 -6.85 -10.38
C GLY A 54 -5.98 -7.32 -11.84
N VAL A 55 -5.20 -8.31 -12.27
CA VAL A 55 -5.32 -8.89 -13.63
C VAL A 55 -6.66 -9.61 -13.82
N GLY A 56 -7.17 -10.28 -12.78
CA GLY A 56 -8.48 -10.92 -12.81
C GLY A 56 -9.60 -9.90 -13.04
N VAL A 57 -9.63 -8.83 -12.26
CA VAL A 57 -10.60 -7.72 -12.41
C VAL A 57 -10.45 -7.08 -13.81
N LEU A 58 -9.23 -6.83 -14.25
CA LEU A 58 -8.98 -6.25 -15.58
C LEU A 58 -9.51 -7.12 -16.72
N LYS A 59 -9.38 -8.45 -16.63
CA LYS A 59 -9.95 -9.38 -17.60
C LYS A 59 -11.48 -9.31 -17.65
N LEU A 60 -12.14 -9.18 -16.50
CA LEU A 60 -13.58 -8.96 -16.44
C LEU A 60 -13.97 -7.64 -17.12
N CYS A 61 -13.25 -6.56 -16.81
CA CYS A 61 -13.49 -5.26 -17.45
C CYS A 61 -13.30 -5.31 -18.98
N LEU A 62 -12.30 -6.06 -19.47
CA LEU A 62 -12.08 -6.25 -20.90
C LEU A 62 -13.25 -7.01 -21.56
N ALA A 63 -13.81 -8.01 -20.88
CA ALA A 63 -14.98 -8.73 -21.36
C ALA A 63 -16.23 -7.83 -21.44
N GLU A 64 -16.32 -6.82 -20.56
CA GLU A 64 -17.37 -5.79 -20.56
C GLU A 64 -17.07 -4.61 -21.52
N GLY A 65 -16.03 -4.69 -22.34
CA GLY A 65 -15.73 -3.72 -23.39
C GLY A 65 -14.78 -2.59 -22.98
N LEU A 66 -14.03 -2.74 -21.88
CA LEU A 66 -12.97 -1.80 -21.54
C LEU A 66 -11.94 -1.71 -22.69
N ASN A 67 -11.64 -0.50 -23.12
CA ASN A 67 -10.52 -0.24 -24.05
C ASN A 67 -9.25 0.01 -23.21
N LEU A 68 -8.42 -1.02 -23.06
CA LEU A 68 -7.16 -0.95 -22.34
C LEU A 68 -6.01 -0.56 -23.27
N GLN A 69 -5.28 0.48 -22.90
CA GLN A 69 -4.07 0.92 -23.58
C GLN A 69 -2.88 0.83 -22.62
N THR A 70 -2.14 -0.25 -22.70
CA THR A 70 -0.86 -0.40 -21.98
C THR A 70 0.26 0.32 -22.72
N ASN A 71 1.39 0.57 -22.02
CA ASN A 71 2.52 1.30 -22.59
C ASN A 71 2.11 2.65 -23.22
N THR A 72 1.15 3.32 -22.57
CA THR A 72 0.58 4.59 -23.05
C THR A 72 0.52 5.56 -21.87
N PRO A 73 1.63 6.22 -21.55
CA PRO A 73 1.69 7.15 -20.43
C PRO A 73 0.81 8.38 -20.70
N ALA A 74 0.05 8.80 -19.69
CA ALA A 74 -0.60 10.10 -19.68
C ALA A 74 0.46 11.18 -19.40
N LEU A 75 0.70 12.07 -20.35
CA LEU A 75 1.74 13.10 -20.32
C LEU A 75 1.21 14.44 -19.80
N GLY A 76 -0.06 14.71 -20.05
CA GLY A 76 -0.75 15.95 -19.67
C GLY A 76 -2.25 15.74 -19.53
N LEU A 77 -2.89 16.66 -18.84
CA LEU A 77 -4.34 16.71 -18.66
C LEU A 77 -4.79 18.16 -18.71
N GLU A 78 -5.66 18.47 -19.64
CA GLU A 78 -6.14 19.83 -19.88
C GLU A 78 -7.66 19.87 -19.95
N ARG A 79 -8.24 20.97 -19.46
CA ARG A 79 -9.66 21.26 -19.68
C ARG A 79 -9.85 21.81 -21.09
N VAL A 80 -10.77 21.23 -21.84
CA VAL A 80 -11.10 21.72 -23.18
C VAL A 80 -11.86 23.04 -23.07
N SER A 81 -11.34 24.09 -23.70
CA SER A 81 -11.95 25.42 -23.79
C SER A 81 -12.90 25.47 -24.99
N GLY A 82 -14.09 26.04 -24.83
CA GLY A 82 -15.04 26.28 -25.93
C GLY A 82 -16.46 25.75 -25.67
N GLU A 83 -17.39 26.03 -26.58
CA GLU A 83 -18.82 25.67 -26.46
C GLU A 83 -19.12 24.18 -26.68
N SER A 84 -18.12 23.34 -26.91
CA SER A 84 -18.31 21.88 -27.05
C SER A 84 -18.67 21.27 -25.74
N THR A 85 -19.93 21.04 -25.50
CA THR A 85 -20.47 20.38 -24.30
C THR A 85 -20.20 18.88 -24.26
N ARG A 86 -19.66 18.29 -25.36
CA ARG A 86 -19.48 16.84 -25.48
C ARG A 86 -18.23 16.33 -24.76
N TRP A 87 -17.10 17.04 -24.89
CA TRP A 87 -15.81 16.65 -24.34
C TRP A 87 -15.29 17.76 -23.43
N ARG A 88 -14.98 17.43 -22.19
CA ARG A 88 -14.55 18.40 -21.18
C ARG A 88 -13.05 18.38 -20.94
N TRP A 89 -12.44 17.23 -21.20
CA TRP A 89 -11.05 16.94 -20.87
C TRP A 89 -10.31 16.40 -22.09
N ARG A 90 -9.04 16.76 -22.17
CA ARG A 90 -8.07 16.21 -23.09
C ARG A 90 -6.94 15.59 -22.28
N VAL A 91 -6.66 14.32 -22.51
CA VAL A 91 -5.52 13.58 -21.95
C VAL A 91 -4.49 13.43 -23.05
N ASP A 92 -3.30 14.01 -22.89
CA ASP A 92 -2.21 13.85 -23.85
C ASP A 92 -1.44 12.57 -23.55
N THR A 93 -1.17 11.81 -24.60
CA THR A 93 -0.37 10.59 -24.54
C THR A 93 0.67 10.60 -25.66
N ASP A 94 1.68 9.74 -25.56
CA ASP A 94 2.67 9.52 -26.62
C ASP A 94 2.08 8.91 -27.89
N ARG A 95 0.86 8.37 -27.82
CA ARG A 95 0.12 7.79 -28.94
C ARG A 95 -0.98 8.72 -29.50
N GLY A 96 -1.02 9.96 -29.03
CA GLY A 96 -2.00 10.97 -29.40
C GLY A 96 -2.96 11.34 -28.27
N PRO A 97 -3.73 12.42 -28.44
CA PRO A 97 -4.64 12.92 -27.43
C PRO A 97 -5.93 12.10 -27.35
N ILE A 98 -6.48 11.99 -26.15
CA ILE A 98 -7.76 11.36 -25.88
C ILE A 98 -8.73 12.43 -25.35
N ALA A 99 -9.88 12.60 -26.00
CA ALA A 99 -10.95 13.48 -25.53
C ALA A 99 -11.92 12.69 -24.63
N ALA A 100 -12.23 13.23 -23.45
CA ALA A 100 -13.07 12.57 -22.47
C ALA A 100 -14.12 13.51 -21.86
N LYS A 101 -15.28 12.96 -21.47
CA LYS A 101 -16.30 13.67 -20.68
C LYS A 101 -15.89 13.76 -19.22
N ARG A 102 -15.34 12.69 -18.71
CA ARG A 102 -14.86 12.53 -17.34
C ARG A 102 -13.50 11.85 -17.36
N VAL A 103 -12.65 12.22 -16.43
CA VAL A 103 -11.33 11.58 -16.24
C VAL A 103 -11.23 11.14 -14.77
N VAL A 104 -10.78 9.94 -14.54
CA VAL A 104 -10.43 9.44 -13.20
C VAL A 104 -8.92 9.28 -13.14
N VAL A 105 -8.28 10.05 -12.26
CA VAL A 105 -6.84 9.96 -12.00
C VAL A 105 -6.65 9.01 -10.80
N ALA A 106 -6.24 7.78 -11.08
CA ALA A 106 -6.00 6.72 -10.11
C ALA A 106 -4.51 6.33 -10.06
N THR A 107 -3.64 7.33 -10.18
CA THR A 107 -2.20 7.18 -10.38
C THR A 107 -1.39 7.15 -9.07
N ASN A 108 -2.06 7.11 -7.92
CA ASN A 108 -1.49 7.00 -6.58
C ASN A 108 -0.28 7.94 -6.35
N GLY A 109 0.93 7.41 -6.15
CA GLY A 109 2.15 8.21 -5.93
C GLY A 109 2.55 9.12 -7.10
N TYR A 110 2.05 8.85 -8.31
CA TYR A 110 2.34 9.64 -9.51
C TYR A 110 1.32 10.77 -9.76
N THR A 111 0.28 10.91 -8.94
CA THR A 111 -0.82 11.87 -9.16
C THR A 111 -0.33 13.30 -9.28
N ALA A 112 0.65 13.70 -8.49
CA ALA A 112 1.24 15.03 -8.50
C ALA A 112 1.95 15.38 -9.83
N ARG A 113 2.27 14.39 -10.69
CA ARG A 113 2.84 14.61 -12.02
C ARG A 113 1.79 15.13 -13.01
N LEU A 114 0.55 14.68 -12.87
CA LEU A 114 -0.56 15.08 -13.76
C LEU A 114 -1.37 16.25 -13.20
N LEU A 115 -1.50 16.30 -11.87
CA LEU A 115 -2.32 17.31 -11.18
C LEU A 115 -1.43 18.14 -10.25
N GLU A 116 -1.05 19.33 -10.70
CA GLU A 116 -0.17 20.27 -9.97
C GLU A 116 -0.67 20.57 -8.55
N ARG A 117 -1.99 20.57 -8.34
CA ARG A 117 -2.60 20.78 -7.02
C ARG A 117 -2.18 19.74 -5.97
N PHE A 118 -1.71 18.58 -6.41
CA PHE A 118 -1.17 17.55 -5.53
C PHE A 118 0.34 17.67 -5.27
N GLN A 119 1.03 18.65 -5.84
CA GLN A 119 2.43 18.92 -5.54
C GLN A 119 2.59 19.26 -4.05
N GLY A 120 3.42 18.48 -3.36
CA GLY A 120 3.60 18.59 -1.91
C GLY A 120 2.41 18.10 -1.06
N VAL A 121 1.31 17.63 -1.67
CA VAL A 121 0.17 16.99 -0.99
C VAL A 121 0.31 15.48 -1.01
N ILE A 122 0.67 14.90 -2.16
CA ILE A 122 1.02 13.49 -2.28
C ILE A 122 2.49 13.40 -2.67
N ILE A 123 3.26 12.66 -1.88
CA ILE A 123 4.67 12.39 -2.11
C ILE A 123 4.84 10.91 -2.48
N PRO A 124 5.54 10.58 -3.56
CA PRO A 124 5.92 9.21 -3.84
C PRO A 124 6.93 8.72 -2.79
N LEU A 125 6.80 7.47 -2.39
CA LEU A 125 7.74 6.78 -1.50
C LEU A 125 8.10 5.44 -2.12
N ARG A 126 9.38 5.18 -2.30
CA ARG A 126 9.89 3.91 -2.78
C ARG A 126 9.94 2.89 -1.63
N GLY A 127 9.12 1.85 -1.73
CA GLY A 127 9.16 0.70 -0.83
C GLY A 127 9.99 -0.44 -1.41
N HIS A 128 10.54 -1.29 -0.52
CA HIS A 128 11.41 -2.40 -0.87
C HIS A 128 10.82 -3.70 -0.36
N VAL A 129 10.96 -4.75 -1.16
CA VAL A 129 10.41 -6.07 -0.88
C VAL A 129 11.36 -7.15 -1.35
N THR A 130 11.47 -8.24 -0.59
CA THR A 130 12.15 -9.47 -0.99
C THR A 130 11.20 -10.65 -0.94
N ALA A 131 11.35 -11.61 -1.84
CA ALA A 131 10.78 -12.95 -1.70
C ALA A 131 11.89 -13.91 -1.32
N GLN A 132 11.70 -14.64 -0.23
CA GLN A 132 12.72 -15.50 0.36
C GLN A 132 12.18 -16.92 0.51
N ARG A 133 13.02 -17.92 0.22
CA ARG A 133 12.74 -19.29 0.58
C ARG A 133 12.79 -19.45 2.09
N PRO A 134 11.89 -20.21 2.71
CA PRO A 134 11.95 -20.46 4.14
C PRO A 134 13.20 -21.25 4.51
N GLY A 135 13.67 -21.05 5.74
CA GLY A 135 14.73 -21.87 6.33
C GLY A 135 14.28 -23.32 6.51
N ARG A 136 15.22 -24.23 6.58
CA ARG A 136 14.97 -25.68 6.60
C ARG A 136 14.24 -26.20 7.85
N ALA A 137 14.30 -25.45 8.96
CA ALA A 137 13.58 -25.79 10.19
C ALA A 137 12.17 -25.17 10.25
N MET A 138 11.82 -24.31 9.30
CA MET A 138 10.48 -23.71 9.22
C MET A 138 9.39 -24.77 8.98
N PRO A 139 8.14 -24.54 9.44
CA PRO A 139 7.04 -25.47 9.24
C PRO A 139 6.80 -25.80 7.77
N LYS A 140 6.71 -27.10 7.45
CA LYS A 140 6.49 -27.57 6.07
C LYS A 140 5.12 -27.15 5.52
N GLU A 141 4.14 -27.01 6.40
CA GLU A 141 2.79 -26.54 6.09
C GLU A 141 2.74 -25.02 5.79
N GLY A 142 3.86 -24.34 6.01
CA GLY A 142 3.98 -22.88 5.93
C GLY A 142 3.61 -22.19 7.24
N LEU A 143 3.74 -20.88 7.27
CA LEU A 143 3.41 -20.08 8.44
C LEU A 143 1.89 -19.87 8.55
N PRO A 144 1.34 -19.82 9.79
CA PRO A 144 -0.11 -19.81 10.03
C PRO A 144 -0.77 -18.46 9.78
N ALA A 145 0.00 -17.38 9.61
CA ALA A 145 -0.51 -16.02 9.53
C ALA A 145 0.34 -15.11 8.64
N THR A 146 -0.11 -13.90 8.42
CA THR A 146 0.71 -12.76 8.01
C THR A 146 1.25 -12.09 9.26
N TYR A 147 2.38 -11.40 9.15
CA TYR A 147 3.06 -10.79 10.29
C TYR A 147 3.43 -9.35 10.02
N SER A 148 3.41 -8.54 11.08
CA SER A 148 4.08 -7.24 11.12
C SER A 148 5.00 -7.23 12.33
N PHE A 149 6.29 -7.06 12.11
CA PHE A 149 7.28 -6.90 13.15
C PHE A 149 7.50 -5.42 13.39
N ILE A 150 7.04 -4.94 14.54
CA ILE A 150 7.13 -3.53 14.92
C ILE A 150 8.30 -3.38 15.87
N TYR A 151 9.18 -2.43 15.59
CA TYR A 151 10.33 -2.07 16.41
C TYR A 151 10.37 -0.55 16.62
N GLU A 152 11.26 -0.06 17.49
CA GLU A 152 11.26 1.32 18.00
C GLU A 152 11.00 2.41 16.94
N LYS A 153 11.64 2.30 15.78
CA LYS A 153 11.57 3.34 14.73
C LYS A 153 10.90 2.90 13.43
N GLY A 154 10.40 1.67 13.35
CA GLY A 154 9.86 1.17 12.10
C GLY A 154 9.15 -0.16 12.22
N TYR A 155 8.88 -0.73 11.05
CA TYR A 155 8.24 -2.05 10.97
C TYR A 155 8.66 -2.77 9.69
N ASP A 156 8.58 -4.10 9.75
CA ASP A 156 8.60 -4.97 8.59
C ASP A 156 7.29 -5.75 8.54
N TYR A 157 6.80 -6.02 7.35
CA TYR A 157 5.57 -6.78 7.15
C TYR A 157 5.84 -7.96 6.22
N MET A 158 5.23 -9.09 6.46
CA MET A 158 5.43 -10.27 5.64
C MET A 158 4.18 -11.11 5.43
N ILE A 159 4.20 -11.84 4.31
CA ILE A 159 3.14 -12.74 3.90
C ILE A 159 3.78 -14.04 3.42
N PRO A 160 3.45 -15.20 4.02
CA PRO A 160 3.80 -16.49 3.44
C PRO A 160 2.95 -16.74 2.19
N ARG A 161 3.53 -17.30 1.16
CA ARG A 161 2.77 -17.73 -0.03
C ARG A 161 1.93 -18.95 0.31
N PRO A 162 0.63 -18.93 0.02
CA PRO A 162 -0.28 -19.98 0.42
C PRO A 162 -0.01 -21.30 -0.30
N PRO A 163 -0.40 -22.43 0.30
CA PRO A 163 -0.37 -23.75 -0.35
C PRO A 163 -1.06 -23.72 -1.73
N GLY A 164 -0.54 -24.49 -2.68
CA GLY A 164 -1.06 -24.54 -4.06
C GLY A 164 -0.70 -23.35 -4.96
N SER A 165 -0.05 -22.31 -4.41
CA SER A 165 0.49 -21.23 -5.24
C SER A 165 1.86 -21.59 -5.83
N LYS A 166 2.25 -20.90 -6.92
CA LYS A 166 3.64 -20.98 -7.40
C LYS A 166 4.56 -20.47 -6.29
N PHE A 167 5.58 -21.24 -5.94
CA PHE A 167 6.48 -20.96 -4.82
C PHE A 167 5.77 -20.92 -3.46
N ALA A 168 4.85 -21.87 -3.22
CA ALA A 168 4.20 -22.05 -1.93
C ALA A 168 5.24 -22.15 -0.80
N GLY A 169 4.97 -21.52 0.32
CA GLY A 169 5.88 -21.46 1.47
C GLY A 169 6.93 -20.35 1.42
N ASP A 170 7.26 -19.79 0.24
CA ASP A 170 8.11 -18.60 0.16
C ASP A 170 7.50 -17.44 0.98
N ILE A 171 8.36 -16.67 1.62
CA ILE A 171 7.97 -15.52 2.44
C ILE A 171 8.28 -14.24 1.67
N VAL A 172 7.25 -13.45 1.42
CA VAL A 172 7.38 -12.09 0.86
C VAL A 172 7.44 -11.11 2.02
N ILE A 173 8.54 -10.39 2.16
CA ILE A 173 8.75 -9.42 3.24
C ILE A 173 9.17 -8.07 2.69
N GLY A 174 8.57 -7.01 3.22
CA GLY A 174 8.89 -5.61 2.93
C GLY A 174 8.98 -4.78 4.19
N GLY A 175 9.51 -3.57 4.06
CA GLY A 175 9.71 -2.66 5.20
C GLY A 175 11.15 -2.16 5.29
N SER A 176 11.71 -2.16 6.49
CA SER A 176 13.10 -1.77 6.80
C SER A 176 13.51 -0.37 6.30
N LEU A 177 12.55 0.51 6.00
CA LEU A 177 12.81 1.86 5.48
C LEU A 177 13.81 2.62 6.36
N VAL A 178 13.58 2.59 7.66
CA VAL A 178 14.40 3.32 8.65
C VAL A 178 15.81 2.79 8.85
N LYS A 179 16.16 1.67 8.20
CA LYS A 179 17.53 1.13 8.18
C LYS A 179 18.43 1.89 7.22
N ALA A 180 17.86 2.57 6.22
CA ALA A 180 18.62 3.44 5.34
C ALA A 180 19.06 4.74 6.05
N PRO A 181 20.13 5.41 5.55
CA PRO A 181 20.59 6.68 6.09
C PRO A 181 19.45 7.71 6.23
N ARG A 182 19.52 8.52 7.26
CA ARG A 182 18.50 9.53 7.57
C ARG A 182 17.10 8.93 7.74
N ASP A 183 17.03 7.71 8.32
CA ASP A 183 15.79 6.96 8.52
C ASP A 183 14.97 6.76 7.22
N GLY A 184 15.65 6.62 6.09
CA GLY A 184 15.04 6.39 4.79
C GLY A 184 14.45 7.64 4.11
N LEU A 185 14.83 8.83 4.55
CA LEU A 185 14.32 10.09 3.96
C LEU A 185 14.56 10.18 2.45
N ASP A 186 15.65 9.57 1.96
CA ASP A 186 16.00 9.57 0.53
C ASP A 186 15.07 8.72 -0.35
N GLU A 187 14.23 7.88 0.27
CA GLU A 187 13.23 7.08 -0.44
C GLU A 187 11.94 7.88 -0.73
N TYR A 188 11.77 9.06 -0.10
CA TYR A 188 10.69 9.98 -0.40
C TYR A 188 11.04 10.89 -1.59
N GLY A 189 10.06 11.17 -2.44
CA GLY A 189 10.20 12.05 -3.60
C GLY A 189 10.72 11.36 -4.86
N THR A 190 11.21 10.13 -4.78
CA THR A 190 11.64 9.36 -5.95
C THR A 190 10.48 8.60 -6.60
N THR A 191 10.50 8.54 -7.93
CA THR A 191 9.58 7.73 -8.75
C THR A 191 10.33 6.62 -9.52
N ASP A 192 11.62 6.47 -9.27
CA ASP A 192 12.44 5.42 -9.89
C ASP A 192 12.35 4.14 -9.05
N ASP A 193 11.61 3.15 -9.55
CA ASP A 193 11.48 1.81 -8.99
C ASP A 193 12.34 0.77 -9.73
N THR A 194 13.16 1.19 -10.68
CA THR A 194 14.07 0.29 -11.42
C THR A 194 15.29 -0.11 -10.60
N VAL A 195 15.64 0.70 -9.61
CA VAL A 195 16.74 0.45 -8.67
C VAL A 195 16.21 0.53 -7.24
N GLY A 196 16.72 -0.33 -6.38
CA GLY A 196 16.41 -0.31 -4.95
C GLY A 196 17.58 0.18 -4.12
N ASN A 197 17.31 0.49 -2.87
CA ASN A 197 18.31 0.85 -1.87
C ASN A 197 18.92 -0.43 -1.29
N GLU A 198 20.22 -0.63 -1.52
CA GLU A 198 20.91 -1.85 -1.11
C GLU A 198 20.99 -2.02 0.41
N VAL A 199 21.04 -0.92 1.17
CA VAL A 199 21.01 -0.97 2.65
C VAL A 199 19.70 -1.56 3.14
N ILE A 200 18.58 -1.15 2.53
CA ILE A 200 17.24 -1.69 2.87
C ILE A 200 17.15 -3.16 2.43
N PHE A 201 17.61 -3.49 1.24
CA PHE A 201 17.60 -4.88 0.78
C PHE A 201 18.46 -5.78 1.67
N GLN A 202 19.63 -5.31 2.12
CA GLN A 202 20.46 -6.06 3.05
C GLN A 202 19.74 -6.29 4.39
N ALA A 203 19.11 -5.26 4.94
CA ALA A 203 18.32 -5.39 6.17
C ALA A 203 17.17 -6.39 6.02
N LEU A 204 16.45 -6.37 4.88
CA LEU A 204 15.39 -7.32 4.59
C LEU A 204 15.92 -8.76 4.42
N ARG A 205 17.07 -8.95 3.76
CA ARG A 205 17.69 -10.27 3.64
C ARG A 205 18.04 -10.88 5.00
N GLU A 206 18.43 -10.06 5.96
CA GLU A 206 18.84 -10.50 7.29
C GLU A 206 17.65 -10.64 8.27
N SER A 207 16.49 -10.11 7.93
CA SER A 207 15.36 -9.99 8.87
C SER A 207 14.74 -11.32 9.25
N LEU A 208 14.45 -12.21 8.29
CA LEU A 208 13.74 -13.46 8.57
C LEU A 208 14.52 -14.40 9.50
N PRO A 209 15.82 -14.70 9.29
CA PRO A 209 16.59 -15.49 10.24
C PRO A 209 16.61 -14.86 11.65
N ARG A 210 16.66 -13.54 11.74
CA ARG A 210 16.60 -12.83 13.03
C ARG A 210 15.24 -12.98 13.70
N TYR A 211 14.13 -12.88 12.95
CA TYR A 211 12.77 -12.95 13.49
C TYR A 211 12.37 -14.37 13.94
N PHE A 212 12.91 -15.39 13.29
CA PHE A 212 12.58 -16.77 13.59
C PHE A 212 13.68 -17.53 14.38
N GLY A 213 14.90 -16.97 14.47
CA GLY A 213 16.00 -17.54 15.26
C GLY A 213 16.26 -19.01 14.94
N ASP A 214 16.32 -19.86 15.97
CA ASP A 214 16.57 -21.29 15.81
C ASP A 214 15.49 -22.01 14.99
N ASN A 215 14.27 -21.46 14.95
CA ASN A 215 13.19 -21.99 14.11
C ASN A 215 13.43 -21.78 12.61
N TRP A 216 14.34 -20.89 12.25
CA TRP A 216 14.76 -20.74 10.84
C TRP A 216 15.60 -21.92 10.37
N GLY A 217 16.60 -22.34 11.17
CA GLY A 217 17.56 -23.34 10.79
C GLY A 217 18.54 -22.85 9.72
N GLU A 218 19.01 -23.79 8.90
CA GLU A 218 19.85 -23.47 7.75
C GLU A 218 19.03 -22.89 6.59
N ASP A 219 19.67 -22.08 5.77
CA ASP A 219 19.06 -21.57 4.54
C ASP A 219 18.78 -22.70 3.54
N ASP A 220 17.85 -22.46 2.65
CA ASP A 220 17.57 -23.35 1.52
C ASP A 220 18.82 -23.53 0.65
N PRO A 221 19.16 -24.76 0.21
CA PRO A 221 20.35 -25.04 -0.59
C PRO A 221 20.44 -24.29 -1.90
N GLU A 222 19.30 -23.89 -2.48
CA GLU A 222 19.24 -23.03 -3.67
C GLU A 222 19.44 -21.54 -3.36
N GLY A 223 19.78 -21.21 -2.11
CA GLY A 223 19.90 -19.86 -1.60
C GLY A 223 18.57 -19.28 -1.12
N ARG A 224 18.62 -18.45 -0.09
CA ARG A 224 17.47 -17.86 0.56
C ARG A 224 16.69 -16.91 -0.37
N ILE A 225 17.36 -16.04 -1.07
CA ILE A 225 16.71 -14.97 -1.87
C ILE A 225 16.25 -15.50 -3.21
N ARG A 226 14.95 -15.45 -3.45
CA ARG A 226 14.36 -15.76 -4.76
C ARG A 226 14.36 -14.55 -5.67
N THR A 227 13.92 -13.40 -5.16
CA THR A 227 13.90 -12.13 -5.89
C THR A 227 13.76 -10.95 -4.93
N GLN A 228 14.11 -9.78 -5.40
CA GLN A 228 13.92 -8.51 -4.71
C GLN A 228 13.47 -7.45 -5.70
N TRP A 229 12.67 -6.49 -5.23
CA TRP A 229 12.17 -5.39 -6.06
C TRP A 229 11.81 -4.18 -5.21
N SER A 230 11.63 -3.05 -5.88
CA SER A 230 11.06 -1.85 -5.29
C SER A 230 9.78 -1.44 -6.02
N GLY A 231 9.00 -0.57 -5.40
CA GLY A 231 7.77 -0.03 -5.98
C GLY A 231 7.37 1.27 -5.33
N ILE A 232 6.62 2.10 -6.07
CA ILE A 232 6.25 3.44 -5.62
C ILE A 232 4.88 3.43 -4.97
N MET A 233 4.84 3.87 -3.72
CA MET A 233 3.62 4.13 -2.96
C MET A 233 3.29 5.64 -2.99
N GLY A 234 2.04 6.02 -2.69
CA GLY A 234 1.62 7.42 -2.56
C GLY A 234 1.32 7.77 -1.11
N TYR A 235 2.04 8.73 -0.56
CA TYR A 235 1.86 9.21 0.80
C TYR A 235 1.26 10.62 0.79
N GLY A 236 0.07 10.78 1.37
CA GLY A 236 -0.62 12.04 1.48
C GLY A 236 -0.24 12.81 2.73
N SER A 237 -0.42 14.11 2.68
CA SER A 237 -0.04 15.05 3.74
C SER A 237 -0.78 14.85 5.07
N ASP A 238 -1.97 14.25 5.03
CA ASP A 238 -2.83 14.05 6.20
C ASP A 238 -3.08 12.56 6.55
N GLY A 239 -2.40 11.64 5.86
CA GLY A 239 -2.46 10.21 6.15
C GLY A 239 -3.68 9.47 5.61
N PHE A 240 -4.52 10.11 4.78
CA PHE A 240 -5.73 9.49 4.20
C PHE A 240 -5.73 9.57 2.67
N PRO A 241 -6.40 8.62 1.97
CA PRO A 241 -6.56 8.70 0.53
C PRO A 241 -7.42 9.89 0.11
N PHE A 242 -7.24 10.33 -1.12
CA PHE A 242 -8.05 11.37 -1.75
C PHE A 242 -8.99 10.73 -2.76
N VAL A 243 -10.30 10.81 -2.52
CA VAL A 243 -11.34 10.20 -3.36
C VAL A 243 -12.45 11.22 -3.62
N GLY A 244 -12.86 11.36 -4.89
CA GLY A 244 -13.96 12.24 -5.26
C GLY A 244 -13.68 13.14 -6.46
N GLU A 245 -14.61 14.05 -6.76
CA GLU A 245 -14.45 15.05 -7.81
C GLU A 245 -13.53 16.19 -7.34
N MET A 246 -12.64 16.61 -8.21
CA MET A 246 -11.72 17.70 -7.91
C MET A 246 -12.48 19.02 -7.75
N PRO A 247 -12.30 19.73 -6.61
CA PRO A 247 -12.99 21.00 -6.38
C PRO A 247 -12.74 22.00 -7.50
N GLY A 248 -13.83 22.54 -8.07
CA GLY A 248 -13.79 23.50 -9.17
C GLY A 248 -13.43 22.92 -10.55
N GLN A 249 -13.30 21.59 -10.67
CA GLN A 249 -12.90 20.90 -11.91
C GLN A 249 -13.89 19.81 -12.31
N GLU A 250 -15.09 20.23 -12.73
CA GLU A 250 -16.17 19.32 -13.11
C GLU A 250 -15.72 18.23 -14.09
N GLY A 251 -16.03 16.98 -13.79
CA GLY A 251 -15.68 15.81 -14.57
C GLY A 251 -14.25 15.27 -14.33
N LEU A 252 -13.47 15.90 -13.45
CA LEU A 252 -12.17 15.39 -13.04
C LEU A 252 -12.27 14.75 -11.65
N TRP A 253 -11.98 13.47 -11.59
CA TRP A 253 -12.11 12.62 -10.41
C TRP A 253 -10.77 12.05 -9.99
N VAL A 254 -10.59 11.81 -8.71
CA VAL A 254 -9.36 11.21 -8.16
C VAL A 254 -9.67 10.04 -7.23
N SER A 255 -8.76 9.06 -7.21
CA SER A 255 -8.69 8.00 -6.22
C SER A 255 -7.22 7.63 -6.03
N CYS A 256 -6.55 8.24 -5.04
CA CYS A 256 -5.08 8.20 -4.92
C CYS A 256 -4.59 8.51 -3.50
N GLY A 257 -3.29 8.31 -3.26
CA GLY A 257 -2.66 8.63 -1.98
C GLY A 257 -2.98 7.61 -0.88
N PHE A 258 -2.89 6.31 -1.15
CA PHE A 258 -3.37 5.25 -0.26
C PHE A 258 -2.44 4.89 0.91
N GLN A 259 -1.36 5.61 1.17
CA GLN A 259 -0.52 5.46 2.37
C GLN A 259 0.04 4.05 2.59
N GLY A 260 0.28 3.27 1.55
CA GLY A 260 0.63 1.86 1.68
C GLY A 260 -0.55 0.93 2.00
N HIS A 261 -1.76 1.46 2.23
CA HIS A 261 -2.97 0.70 2.59
C HIS A 261 -3.90 0.44 1.40
N GLY A 262 -3.40 0.50 0.18
CA GLY A 262 -4.19 0.28 -1.04
C GLY A 262 -4.92 -1.07 -1.06
N MET A 263 -4.29 -2.14 -0.57
CA MET A 263 -4.88 -3.47 -0.52
C MET A 263 -6.20 -3.53 0.26
N VAL A 264 -6.33 -2.73 1.32
CA VAL A 264 -7.53 -2.68 2.17
C VAL A 264 -8.55 -1.68 1.66
N LEU A 265 -8.10 -0.59 1.02
CA LEU A 265 -8.94 0.59 0.76
C LEU A 265 -9.38 0.73 -0.69
N CYS A 266 -8.56 0.32 -1.69
CA CYS A 266 -8.82 0.61 -3.10
C CYS A 266 -10.19 0.17 -3.58
N TRP A 267 -10.64 -1.03 -3.19
CA TRP A 267 -11.90 -1.60 -3.66
C TRP A 267 -13.11 -0.77 -3.21
N MET A 268 -13.17 -0.47 -1.90
CA MET A 268 -14.29 0.31 -1.36
C MET A 268 -14.21 1.78 -1.75
N CYS A 269 -13.01 2.34 -1.88
CA CYS A 269 -12.84 3.69 -2.42
C CYS A 269 -13.30 3.78 -3.88
N ALA A 270 -13.03 2.78 -4.71
CA ALA A 270 -13.53 2.73 -6.08
C ALA A 270 -15.07 2.63 -6.12
N ARG A 271 -15.69 1.80 -5.26
CA ARG A 271 -17.15 1.72 -5.12
C ARG A 271 -17.76 3.08 -4.73
N GLY A 272 -17.18 3.75 -3.74
CA GLY A 272 -17.62 5.09 -3.32
C GLY A 272 -17.47 6.14 -4.42
N LEU A 273 -16.33 6.12 -5.12
CA LEU A 273 -16.08 7.02 -6.24
C LEU A 273 -17.12 6.84 -7.35
N VAL A 274 -17.42 5.61 -7.75
CA VAL A 274 -18.43 5.32 -8.78
C VAL A 274 -19.80 5.79 -8.33
N ALA A 275 -20.19 5.56 -7.09
CA ALA A 275 -21.47 6.07 -6.55
C ALA A 275 -21.56 7.60 -6.68
N MET A 276 -20.50 8.34 -6.29
CA MET A 276 -20.46 9.79 -6.45
C MET A 276 -20.54 10.21 -7.93
N MET A 277 -19.82 9.52 -8.83
CA MET A 277 -19.83 9.81 -10.27
C MET A 277 -21.21 9.59 -10.91
N GLU A 278 -22.02 8.72 -10.35
CA GLU A 278 -23.41 8.44 -10.78
C GLU A 278 -24.45 9.32 -10.08
N GLY A 279 -24.01 10.27 -9.26
CA GLY A 279 -24.90 11.17 -8.51
C GLY A 279 -25.57 10.52 -7.31
N ARG A 280 -25.10 9.36 -6.86
CA ARG A 280 -25.59 8.64 -5.67
C ARG A 280 -24.76 9.01 -4.43
N ASP A 281 -24.59 10.31 -4.18
CA ASP A 281 -23.98 10.81 -2.93
C ASP A 281 -25.06 11.03 -1.87
N ASP A 282 -25.69 9.94 -1.49
CA ASP A 282 -26.85 9.86 -0.62
C ASP A 282 -26.49 9.37 0.80
N GLU A 283 -27.51 9.12 1.60
CA GLU A 283 -27.36 8.66 2.98
C GLU A 283 -26.74 7.25 3.03
N GLU A 284 -27.04 6.37 2.06
CA GLU A 284 -26.44 5.05 1.97
C GLU A 284 -24.91 5.16 1.83
N LEU A 285 -24.42 5.97 0.88
CA LEU A 285 -22.99 6.17 0.72
C LEU A 285 -22.34 6.76 1.99
N ARG A 286 -22.98 7.76 2.61
CA ARG A 286 -22.45 8.44 3.81
C ARG A 286 -22.44 7.54 5.04
N SER A 287 -23.24 6.49 5.06
CA SER A 287 -23.28 5.55 6.19
C SER A 287 -22.02 4.69 6.32
N TRP A 288 -21.29 4.47 5.23
CA TRP A 288 -20.10 3.60 5.22
C TRP A 288 -18.83 4.25 4.64
N PHE A 289 -18.95 5.28 3.78
CA PHE A 289 -17.80 5.93 3.16
C PHE A 289 -17.28 7.08 4.05
N PRO A 290 -16.01 7.03 4.52
CA PRO A 290 -15.49 8.04 5.43
C PRO A 290 -15.38 9.42 4.77
N ASP A 291 -15.94 10.45 5.38
CA ASP A 291 -15.83 11.83 4.88
C ASP A 291 -14.38 12.33 4.82
N VAL A 292 -13.50 11.83 5.69
CA VAL A 292 -12.08 12.16 5.69
C VAL A 292 -11.35 11.71 4.41
N PHE A 293 -11.93 10.81 3.62
CA PHE A 293 -11.35 10.38 2.34
C PHE A 293 -11.74 11.30 1.19
N ARG A 294 -12.79 12.11 1.35
CA ARG A 294 -13.26 13.02 0.29
C ARG A 294 -12.21 14.08 0.00
N VAL A 295 -11.91 14.27 -1.29
CA VAL A 295 -11.06 15.38 -1.70
C VAL A 295 -11.76 16.72 -1.42
N SER A 296 -11.02 17.69 -0.89
CA SER A 296 -11.54 19.03 -0.57
C SER A 296 -10.46 20.09 -0.66
N GLU A 297 -10.83 21.35 -0.81
CA GLU A 297 -9.89 22.49 -0.83
C GLU A 297 -9.04 22.51 0.45
N LYS A 298 -9.66 22.29 1.61
CA LYS A 298 -8.96 22.24 2.90
C LYS A 298 -7.86 21.18 2.89
N ARG A 299 -8.13 19.96 2.43
CA ARG A 299 -7.14 18.89 2.39
C ARG A 299 -6.04 19.15 1.37
N LEU A 300 -6.40 19.70 0.21
CA LEU A 300 -5.44 20.08 -0.84
C LEU A 300 -4.54 21.26 -0.45
N SER A 301 -4.85 22.01 0.60
CA SER A 301 -3.99 23.08 1.11
C SER A 301 -2.92 22.60 2.09
N VAL A 302 -3.05 21.39 2.64
CA VAL A 302 -2.08 20.82 3.58
C VAL A 302 -0.89 20.26 2.81
N ARG A 303 0.33 20.64 3.20
CA ARG A 303 1.56 20.15 2.57
C ARG A 303 2.23 19.10 3.43
N PHE A 304 2.82 18.12 2.77
CA PHE A 304 3.61 17.08 3.42
C PHE A 304 4.85 17.71 4.09
N LYS A 305 5.01 17.43 5.37
CA LYS A 305 6.13 17.94 6.18
C LYS A 305 7.12 16.85 6.61
N GLY A 306 6.96 15.64 6.05
CA GLY A 306 7.65 14.43 6.53
C GLY A 306 6.87 13.74 7.65
N TYR A 307 7.31 12.54 8.00
CA TYR A 307 6.80 11.81 9.15
C TYR A 307 7.86 11.76 10.25
N SER A 308 7.44 12.05 11.48
CA SER A 308 8.24 11.77 12.67
C SER A 308 8.24 10.26 12.92
N HIS A 309 9.41 9.64 13.00
CA HIS A 309 9.54 8.21 13.33
C HIS A 309 9.13 7.88 14.78
N THR A 310 8.82 8.88 15.59
CA THR A 310 8.32 8.70 16.97
C THR A 310 6.81 8.46 17.04
N GLY A 311 6.11 8.33 15.91
CA GLY A 311 4.67 8.01 15.88
C GLY A 311 3.74 9.16 16.28
N THR A 312 4.25 10.38 16.47
CA THR A 312 3.50 11.54 16.96
C THR A 312 3.21 12.60 15.89
N GLY A 313 2.84 12.19 14.67
CA GLY A 313 2.38 13.11 13.63
C GLY A 313 3.49 13.78 12.80
N PRO A 314 3.14 14.71 11.90
CA PRO A 314 4.08 15.36 11.02
C PRO A 314 5.14 16.17 11.79
N ILE A 315 6.38 16.17 11.30
CA ILE A 315 7.49 16.95 11.88
C ILE A 315 7.07 18.41 11.91
N SER A 316 6.97 18.98 13.11
CA SER A 316 6.81 20.43 13.27
C SER A 316 8.10 21.12 12.82
N SER A 317 7.96 22.07 11.89
CA SER A 317 9.04 22.91 11.37
C SER A 317 9.70 23.73 12.45
#